data_94ef1753c5a267f484b0285c2df865a4
#
_entry.id   94ef1753c5a267f484b0285c2df865a4
#
_cell.length_a   1.000
_cell.length_b   1.000
_cell.length_c   1.000
_cell.angle_alpha   90.00
_cell.angle_beta   90.00
_cell.angle_gamma   90.00
#
_symmetry.space_group_name_H-M   'P 1'
#
loop_
_entity.id
_entity.type
_entity.pdbx_description
1 polymer ?
#
loop_
_entity_poly.entity_id
_entity_poly.type
_entity_poly.pdbx_seq_one_letter_code
_entity_poly.pdbx_strand_id
1 'polypeptide(L)' 'MNPPQASFVVGAHVVGIEQLEKHRYAVTVDGRRFASFCSESRARAAGRREARRLEFVAREGPAR' A
#
# COMPACT_ATOMS: atom_id res chain seq x y z
N MET A 1 -2.34 -13.88 14.52
CA MET A 1 -1.98 -12.87 13.52
C MET A 1 -3.13 -12.71 12.54
N ASN A 2 -3.51 -11.50 12.27
CA ASN A 2 -4.64 -11.24 11.39
C ASN A 2 -4.15 -10.98 9.97
N PRO A 3 -4.76 -11.65 9.01
CA PRO A 3 -4.41 -11.36 7.62
C PRO A 3 -4.88 -9.95 7.26
N PRO A 4 -4.31 -9.37 6.21
CA PRO A 4 -4.83 -8.09 5.75
C PRO A 4 -6.28 -8.22 5.37
N GLN A 5 -7.04 -7.18 5.62
CA GLN A 5 -8.46 -7.18 5.28
C GLN A 5 -8.67 -7.16 3.79
N ALA A 6 -7.75 -6.58 3.07
CA ALA A 6 -7.82 -6.54 1.63
C ALA A 6 -6.41 -6.49 1.09
N SER A 7 -6.23 -7.00 -0.09
CA SER A 7 -4.97 -6.84 -0.79
C SER A 7 -5.27 -6.81 -2.27
N PHE A 8 -4.43 -6.10 -2.99
CA PHE A 8 -4.59 -6.00 -4.44
C PHE A 8 -3.23 -5.70 -5.05
N VAL A 9 -3.14 -5.93 -6.33
CA VAL A 9 -1.87 -5.79 -7.06
C VAL A 9 -1.94 -4.56 -7.93
N VAL A 10 -0.87 -3.78 -7.90
CA VAL A 10 -0.71 -2.63 -8.77
C VAL A 10 0.63 -2.79 -9.44
N GLY A 11 0.61 -3.09 -10.73
CA GLY A 11 1.84 -3.40 -11.44
C GLY A 11 2.52 -4.61 -10.84
N ALA A 12 3.74 -4.47 -10.39
CA ALA A 12 4.49 -5.55 -9.77
C ALA A 12 4.45 -5.50 -8.25
N HIS A 13 3.59 -4.67 -7.67
CA HIS A 13 3.58 -4.44 -6.23
C HIS A 13 2.27 -4.90 -5.61
N VAL A 14 2.36 -5.46 -4.41
CA VAL A 14 1.20 -5.94 -3.67
C VAL A 14 0.91 -4.94 -2.55
N VAL A 15 -0.31 -4.43 -2.55
CA VAL A 15 -0.75 -3.47 -1.54
C VAL A 15 -1.67 -4.21 -0.58
N GLY A 16 -1.38 -4.09 0.72
CA GLY A 16 -2.20 -4.71 1.75
C GLY A 16 -2.82 -3.66 2.65
N ILE A 17 -4.05 -3.89 3.05
CA ILE A 17 -4.77 -3.02 3.95
C ILE A 17 -5.14 -3.83 5.17
N GLU A 18 -4.76 -3.36 6.34
CA GLU A 18 -5.05 -4.05 7.58
C GLU A 18 -5.71 -3.07 8.55
N GLN A 19 -6.84 -3.46 9.09
CA GLN A 19 -7.50 -2.64 10.08
C GLN A 19 -6.85 -2.86 11.45
N LEU A 20 -6.30 -1.81 12.02
CA LEU A 20 -5.67 -1.88 13.32
C LEU A 20 -6.65 -1.58 14.43
N GLU A 21 -7.50 -0.60 14.21
CA GLU A 21 -8.51 -0.18 15.15
C GLU A 21 -9.72 0.26 14.35
N LYS A 22 -10.76 0.64 15.06
CA LYS A 22 -12.02 0.99 14.43
C LYS A 22 -11.83 2.04 13.33
N HIS A 23 -10.98 3.01 13.56
CA HIS A 23 -10.77 4.08 12.58
C HIS A 23 -9.31 4.21 12.22
N ARG A 24 -8.63 3.09 12.12
CA ARG A 24 -7.21 3.13 11.80
C ARG A 24 -6.85 1.95 10.91
N TYR A 25 -6.32 2.26 9.76
CA TYR A 25 -6.00 1.26 8.75
C TYR A 25 -4.55 1.42 8.34
N ALA A 26 -3.80 0.34 8.42
CA ALA A 26 -2.41 0.34 7.98
C ALA A 26 -2.33 -0.09 6.53
N VAL A 27 -1.40 0.50 5.82
CA VAL A 27 -1.17 0.17 4.43
C VAL A 27 0.23 -0.39 4.30
N THR A 28 0.34 -1.53 3.65
CA THR A 28 1.64 -2.11 3.34
C THR A 28 1.79 -2.19 1.84
N VAL A 29 3.02 -2.04 1.38
CA VAL A 29 3.35 -2.24 -0.01
C VAL A 29 4.50 -3.22 -0.03
N ASP A 30 4.27 -4.37 -0.68
CA ASP A 30 5.23 -5.46 -0.75
C ASP A 30 5.65 -5.91 0.65
N GLY A 31 4.69 -5.91 1.59
CA GLY A 31 4.93 -6.37 2.94
C GLY A 31 5.52 -5.34 3.89
N ARG A 32 5.84 -4.16 3.42
CA ARG A 32 6.43 -3.13 4.25
C ARG A 32 5.39 -2.09 4.60
N ARG A 33 5.28 -1.76 5.88
CA ARG A 33 4.32 -0.78 6.30
C ARG A 33 4.72 0.60 5.77
N PHE A 34 3.78 1.21 5.10
CA PHE A 34 4.00 2.48 4.45
C PHE A 34 3.40 3.64 5.26
N ALA A 35 2.15 3.47 5.71
CA ALA A 35 1.47 4.54 6.43
C ALA A 35 0.20 3.98 7.04
N SER A 36 -0.49 4.80 7.83
CA SER A 36 -1.80 4.43 8.33
C SER A 36 -2.75 5.60 8.12
N PHE A 37 -4.03 5.27 8.02
CA PHE A 37 -5.06 6.24 7.66
C PHE A 37 -6.30 5.97 8.49
N CYS A 38 -7.20 6.94 8.53
CA CYS A 38 -8.40 6.81 9.36
C CYS A 38 -9.57 6.16 8.63
N SER A 39 -9.43 5.89 7.33
CA SER A 39 -10.49 5.22 6.60
C SER A 39 -9.88 4.25 5.60
N GLU A 40 -10.65 3.22 5.29
CA GLU A 40 -10.17 2.22 4.35
C GLU A 40 -10.00 2.79 2.95
N SER A 41 -10.93 3.65 2.53
CA SER A 41 -10.83 4.20 1.19
C SER A 41 -9.60 5.07 1.01
N ARG A 42 -9.26 5.83 2.05
CA ARG A 42 -8.04 6.62 1.99
C ARG A 42 -6.81 5.72 1.98
N ALA A 43 -6.85 4.65 2.77
CA ALA A 43 -5.74 3.72 2.80
C ALA A 43 -5.53 3.08 1.44
N ARG A 44 -6.63 2.65 0.79
CA ARG A 44 -6.52 2.04 -0.53
C ARG A 44 -5.96 3.01 -1.55
N ALA A 45 -6.44 4.24 -1.54
CA ALA A 45 -5.98 5.24 -2.49
C ALA A 45 -4.50 5.52 -2.29
N ALA A 46 -4.08 5.65 -1.03
CA ALA A 46 -2.68 5.93 -0.76
C ALA A 46 -1.79 4.76 -1.16
N GLY A 47 -2.22 3.54 -0.90
CA GLY A 47 -1.44 2.37 -1.29
C GLY A 47 -1.30 2.26 -2.79
N ARG A 48 -2.38 2.52 -3.52
CA ARG A 48 -2.34 2.48 -4.98
C ARG A 48 -1.38 3.54 -5.52
N ARG A 49 -1.44 4.73 -4.94
CA ARG A 49 -0.56 5.81 -5.38
C ARG A 49 0.89 5.47 -5.11
N GLU A 50 1.16 4.91 -3.94
CA GLU A 50 2.54 4.56 -3.59
C GLU A 50 3.06 3.46 -4.50
N ALA A 51 2.25 2.45 -4.78
CA ALA A 51 2.66 1.37 -5.65
C ALA A 51 2.96 1.89 -7.06
N ARG A 52 2.14 2.82 -7.54
CA ARG A 52 2.38 3.41 -8.86
C ARG A 52 3.66 4.22 -8.87
N ARG A 53 3.92 4.93 -7.78
CA ARG A 53 5.15 5.69 -7.69
C ARG A 53 6.37 4.78 -7.76
N LEU A 54 6.32 3.66 -7.04
CA LEU A 54 7.42 2.70 -7.08
C LEU A 54 7.56 2.08 -8.45
N GLU A 55 6.45 1.80 -9.10
CA GLU A 55 6.46 1.24 -10.44
C GLU A 55 7.13 2.21 -11.41
N PHE A 56 6.79 3.47 -11.28
CA PHE A 56 7.35 4.50 -12.14
C PHE A 56 8.86 4.62 -11.91
N VAL A 57 9.27 4.64 -10.65
CA VAL A 57 10.69 4.76 -10.31
C VAL A 57 11.46 3.56 -10.87
N ALA A 58 10.91 2.37 -10.72
CA ALA A 58 11.57 1.17 -11.21
C ALA A 58 11.70 1.20 -12.73
N ARG A 59 10.68 1.71 -13.40
CA ARG A 59 10.68 1.75 -14.86
C ARG A 59 11.71 2.76 -15.36
N GLU A 60 11.81 3.90 -14.69
CA GLU A 60 12.79 4.90 -15.07
C GLU A 60 14.19 4.42 -14.81
N GLY A 61 14.30 3.52 -13.86
CA GLY A 61 15.60 3.04 -13.46
C GLY A 61 16.30 4.01 -12.55
N PRO A 62 17.35 3.55 -11.89
CA PRO A 62 18.15 4.46 -11.09
C PRO A 62 18.88 5.38 -12.03
N ALA A 63 18.98 6.57 -11.59
CA ALA A 63 19.72 7.53 -12.35
C ALA A 63 21.13 7.06 -12.44
N ARG A 64 21.59 6.97 -13.19
CA ARG A 64 22.70 6.54 -13.32
C ARG A 64 23.59 7.15 -13.22
#